data_273be4870c0ad196a53e0bea696a48a2
#
_entry.id   273be4870c0ad196a53e0bea696a48a2
#
_cell.length_a   1.000
_cell.length_b   1.000
_cell.length_c   1.000
_cell.angle_alpha   90.00
_cell.angle_beta   90.00
_cell.angle_gamma   90.00
#
_symmetry.space_group_name_H-M   'P 1'
#
loop_
_entity.id
_entity.type
_entity.pdbx_description
1 polymer ?
#
loop_
_entity_poly.entity_id
_entity_poly.type
_entity_poly.pdbx_seq_one_letter_code
_entity_poly.pdbx_strand_id
1 'polypeptide(L)'
;MTSVVLYTALIGAVLVERLAEQVVSKRHLRWAVARGGVEVCHGHYPAMVAVHTGLLAGAVAEVIWLDRPFVPLLGWPMLLLALACQALRWWCITTLGPHWNVLVVVIPGMTLVRSGPYRWLRHPNYVAVVVEGVALPLMHGAWLTALLFTVLNAGVLTVRIRCENRALATAAA
;
A
#
# COMPACT_ATOMS: atom_id res chain seq x y z
N MET A 1 0.03 -1.12 28.99
CA MET A 1 -1.23 -1.70 28.46
C MET A 1 -1.97 -0.73 27.55
N THR A 2 -2.19 0.53 27.94
CA THR A 2 -2.97 1.49 27.12
C THR A 2 -2.35 1.74 25.73
N SER A 3 -1.02 1.88 25.62
CA SER A 3 -0.34 2.10 24.32
C SER A 3 -0.49 0.93 23.36
N VAL A 4 -0.43 -0.31 23.85
CA VAL A 4 -0.63 -1.53 23.04
C VAL A 4 -2.06 -1.60 22.52
N VAL A 5 -3.06 -1.28 23.35
CA VAL A 5 -4.47 -1.25 22.93
C VAL A 5 -4.69 -0.21 21.84
N LEU A 6 -4.18 1.01 22.03
CA LEU A 6 -4.28 2.07 21.02
C LEU A 6 -3.58 1.71 19.71
N TYR A 7 -2.39 1.10 19.81
CA TYR A 7 -1.67 0.62 18.64
C TYR A 7 -2.44 -0.47 17.89
N THR A 8 -2.96 -1.48 18.60
CA THR A 8 -3.76 -2.54 18.00
C THR A 8 -5.04 -1.99 17.35
N ALA A 9 -5.70 -1.03 17.99
CA ALA A 9 -6.86 -0.34 17.40
C ALA A 9 -6.48 0.42 16.12
N LEU A 10 -5.34 1.09 16.09
CA LEU A 10 -4.83 1.77 14.89
C LEU A 10 -4.56 0.78 13.75
N ILE A 11 -3.87 -0.34 14.03
CA ILE A 11 -3.65 -1.41 13.04
C ILE A 11 -4.98 -1.96 12.53
N GLY A 12 -5.97 -2.14 13.42
CA GLY A 12 -7.33 -2.52 13.04
C GLY A 12 -7.99 -1.51 12.10
N ALA A 13 -7.84 -0.22 12.37
CA ALA A 13 -8.36 0.85 11.49
C ALA A 13 -7.69 0.82 10.12
N VAL A 14 -6.38 0.61 10.06
CA VAL A 14 -5.65 0.43 8.78
C VAL A 14 -6.15 -0.80 8.03
N LEU A 15 -6.41 -1.92 8.71
CA LEU A 15 -6.99 -3.11 8.08
C LEU A 15 -8.36 -2.81 7.46
N VAL A 16 -9.24 -2.14 8.20
CA VAL A 16 -10.58 -1.74 7.70
C VAL A 16 -10.44 -0.84 6.46
N GLU A 17 -9.50 0.09 6.47
CA GLU A 17 -9.21 0.94 5.31
C GLU A 17 -8.75 0.11 4.11
N ARG A 18 -7.84 -0.86 4.29
CA ARG A 18 -7.41 -1.77 3.20
C ARG A 18 -8.56 -2.57 2.62
N LEU A 19 -9.50 -3.01 3.46
CA LEU A 19 -10.72 -3.69 2.99
C LEU A 19 -11.64 -2.75 2.19
N ALA A 20 -11.79 -1.50 2.63
CA ALA A 20 -12.54 -0.49 1.88
C ALA A 20 -11.90 -0.21 0.50
N GLU A 21 -10.57 -0.10 0.42
CA GLU A 21 -9.84 0.03 -0.85
C GLU A 21 -10.10 -1.16 -1.78
N GLN A 22 -10.20 -2.39 -1.28
CA GLN A 22 -10.56 -3.55 -2.10
C GLN A 22 -11.97 -3.42 -2.71
N VAL A 23 -12.93 -2.87 -1.96
CA VAL A 23 -14.28 -2.62 -2.47
C VAL A 23 -14.25 -1.56 -3.58
N VAL A 24 -13.52 -0.46 -3.38
CA VAL A 24 -13.32 0.59 -4.38
C VAL A 24 -12.65 0.02 -5.63
N SER A 25 -11.55 -0.73 -5.46
CA SER A 25 -10.82 -1.39 -6.54
C SER A 25 -11.73 -2.30 -7.38
N LYS A 26 -12.57 -3.12 -6.75
CA LYS A 26 -13.54 -3.98 -7.47
C LYS A 26 -14.55 -3.18 -8.30
N ARG A 27 -14.97 -2.00 -7.82
CA ARG A 27 -15.86 -1.10 -8.59
C ARG A 27 -15.13 -0.51 -9.79
N HIS A 28 -13.89 -0.06 -9.59
CA HIS A 28 -13.05 0.50 -10.66
C HIS A 28 -12.66 -0.55 -11.70
N LEU A 29 -12.40 -1.80 -11.28
CA LEU A 29 -12.15 -2.90 -12.20
C LEU A 29 -13.34 -3.13 -13.14
N ARG A 30 -14.57 -3.18 -12.60
CA ARG A 30 -15.79 -3.32 -13.41
C ARG A 30 -15.93 -2.17 -14.39
N TRP A 31 -15.64 -0.95 -13.95
CA TRP A 31 -15.68 0.24 -14.81
C TRP A 31 -14.64 0.16 -15.94
N ALA A 32 -13.43 -0.32 -15.65
CA ALA A 32 -12.34 -0.48 -16.62
C ALA A 32 -12.68 -1.58 -17.65
N VAL A 33 -13.13 -2.75 -17.19
CA VAL A 33 -13.51 -3.88 -18.07
C VAL A 33 -14.64 -3.48 -19.03
N ALA A 34 -15.64 -2.72 -18.58
CA ALA A 34 -16.70 -2.20 -19.43
C ALA A 34 -16.18 -1.26 -20.55
N ARG A 35 -14.92 -0.82 -20.48
CA ARG A 35 -14.23 0.03 -21.46
C ARG A 35 -13.11 -0.69 -22.22
N GLY A 36 -13.13 -2.01 -22.22
CA GLY A 36 -12.11 -2.83 -22.88
C GLY A 36 -10.81 -2.96 -22.08
N GLY A 37 -10.85 -2.61 -20.79
CA GLY A 37 -9.70 -2.78 -19.90
C GLY A 37 -9.38 -4.25 -19.67
N VAL A 38 -8.09 -4.56 -19.70
CA VAL A 38 -7.56 -5.90 -19.49
C VAL A 38 -6.72 -5.91 -18.22
N GLU A 39 -6.99 -6.87 -17.35
CA GLU A 39 -6.15 -7.12 -16.19
C GLU A 39 -4.90 -7.88 -16.64
N VAL A 40 -3.74 -7.38 -16.22
CA VAL A 40 -2.44 -7.99 -16.55
C VAL A 40 -1.66 -8.30 -15.27
N CYS A 41 -0.75 -9.27 -15.34
CA CYS A 41 0.20 -9.54 -14.26
C CYS A 41 -0.40 -10.10 -12.96
N HIS A 42 -1.23 -11.10 -13.03
CA HIS A 42 -1.91 -11.72 -11.89
C HIS A 42 -0.96 -12.37 -10.85
N GLY A 43 0.21 -12.84 -11.28
CA GLY A 43 1.07 -13.73 -10.48
C GLY A 43 1.63 -13.15 -9.18
N HIS A 44 1.77 -11.83 -9.06
CA HIS A 44 2.34 -11.20 -7.86
C HIS A 44 1.28 -10.84 -6.79
N TYR A 45 -0.01 -10.85 -7.15
CA TYR A 45 -1.09 -10.39 -6.26
C TYR A 45 -1.22 -11.21 -4.97
N PRO A 46 -1.21 -12.56 -4.99
CA PRO A 46 -1.28 -13.34 -3.75
C PRO A 46 -0.11 -13.09 -2.80
N ALA A 47 1.10 -12.96 -3.35
CA ALA A 47 2.29 -12.64 -2.57
C ALA A 47 2.18 -11.24 -1.93
N MET A 48 1.68 -10.26 -2.68
CA MET A 48 1.42 -8.92 -2.16
C MET A 48 0.42 -8.94 -1.00
N VAL A 49 -0.69 -9.64 -1.14
CA VAL A 49 -1.69 -9.79 -0.07
C VAL A 49 -1.07 -10.46 1.16
N ALA A 50 -0.31 -11.54 0.98
CA ALA A 50 0.35 -12.25 2.07
C ALA A 50 1.34 -11.36 2.83
N VAL A 51 2.19 -10.60 2.11
CA VAL A 51 3.18 -9.69 2.71
C VAL A 51 2.51 -8.56 3.50
N HIS A 52 1.43 -7.96 2.97
CA HIS A 52 0.72 -6.89 3.68
C HIS A 52 -0.10 -7.40 4.87
N THR A 53 -0.72 -8.57 4.76
CA THR A 53 -1.39 -9.21 5.89
C THR A 53 -0.38 -9.60 6.97
N GLY A 54 0.78 -10.13 6.54
CA GLY A 54 1.90 -10.44 7.42
C GLY A 54 2.46 -9.22 8.15
N LEU A 55 2.50 -8.04 7.49
CA LEU A 55 2.88 -6.78 8.13
C LEU A 55 1.95 -6.45 9.30
N LEU A 56 0.63 -6.42 9.06
CA LEU A 56 -0.33 -6.01 10.08
C LEU A 56 -0.39 -7.01 11.24
N ALA A 57 -0.46 -8.31 10.93
CA ALA A 57 -0.49 -9.37 11.95
C ALA A 57 0.84 -9.46 12.70
N GLY A 58 1.97 -9.40 11.98
CA GLY A 58 3.32 -9.47 12.56
C GLY A 58 3.61 -8.28 13.47
N ALA A 59 3.19 -7.08 13.09
CA ALA A 59 3.39 -5.88 13.90
C ALA A 59 2.68 -5.99 15.27
N VAL A 60 1.44 -6.45 15.29
CA VAL A 60 0.69 -6.69 16.53
C VAL A 60 1.28 -7.84 17.33
N ALA A 61 1.60 -8.95 16.65
CA ALA A 61 2.18 -10.12 17.30
C ALA A 61 3.54 -9.81 17.95
N GLU A 62 4.43 -9.11 17.25
CA GLU A 62 5.75 -8.72 17.77
C GLU A 62 5.61 -7.80 18.99
N VAL A 63 4.70 -6.83 18.94
CA VAL A 63 4.48 -5.93 20.08
C VAL A 63 3.98 -6.67 21.30
N ILE A 64 3.05 -7.61 21.15
CA ILE A 64 2.45 -8.35 22.26
C ILE A 64 3.40 -9.43 22.79
N TRP A 65 4.00 -10.25 21.90
CA TRP A 65 4.79 -11.41 22.33
C TRP A 65 6.20 -11.06 22.78
N LEU A 66 6.78 -9.98 22.25
CA LEU A 66 8.11 -9.52 22.64
C LEU A 66 8.08 -8.31 23.59
N ASP A 67 6.88 -7.95 24.09
CA ASP A 67 6.66 -6.85 25.03
C ASP A 67 7.36 -5.54 24.60
N ARG A 68 7.21 -5.18 23.31
CA ARG A 68 7.90 -4.02 22.76
C ARG A 68 7.41 -2.73 23.41
N PRO A 69 8.32 -1.88 23.92
CA PRO A 69 7.93 -0.64 24.56
C PRO A 69 7.50 0.43 23.52
N PHE A 70 6.55 1.27 23.89
CA PHE A 70 6.31 2.51 23.17
C PHE A 70 7.36 3.55 23.57
N VAL A 71 8.22 3.94 22.63
CA VAL A 71 9.23 4.98 22.82
C VAL A 71 8.71 6.28 22.20
N PRO A 72 8.30 7.30 22.98
CA PRO A 72 7.63 8.50 22.46
C PRO A 72 8.43 9.24 21.38
N LEU A 73 9.76 9.28 21.53
CA LEU A 73 10.67 9.95 20.58
C LEU A 73 10.65 9.29 19.19
N LEU A 74 10.37 8.01 19.11
CA LEU A 74 10.21 7.27 17.84
C LEU A 74 8.74 7.16 17.44
N GLY A 75 7.87 6.82 18.39
CA GLY A 75 6.47 6.49 18.12
C GLY A 75 5.67 7.64 17.52
N TRP A 76 5.81 8.85 18.05
CA TRP A 76 5.08 10.01 17.52
C TRP A 76 5.52 10.42 16.11
N PRO A 77 6.82 10.53 15.79
CA PRO A 77 7.24 10.75 14.39
C PRO A 77 6.75 9.67 13.43
N MET A 78 6.79 8.39 13.83
CA MET A 78 6.31 7.29 13.00
C MET A 78 4.80 7.34 12.79
N LEU A 79 4.02 7.75 13.80
CA LEU A 79 2.59 7.99 13.64
C LEU A 79 2.33 9.11 12.63
N LEU A 80 3.01 10.24 12.76
CA LEU A 80 2.86 11.36 11.82
C LEU A 80 3.22 10.94 10.39
N LEU A 81 4.29 10.16 10.25
CA LEU A 81 4.72 9.63 8.96
C LEU A 81 3.69 8.65 8.36
N ALA A 82 3.12 7.76 9.17
CA ALA A 82 2.05 6.86 8.73
C ALA A 82 0.80 7.65 8.29
N LEU A 83 0.39 8.68 9.02
CA LEU A 83 -0.73 9.55 8.64
C LEU A 83 -0.44 10.31 7.32
N ALA A 84 0.80 10.79 7.13
CA ALA A 84 1.21 11.42 5.88
C ALA A 84 1.16 10.42 4.69
N CYS A 85 1.54 9.16 4.91
CA CYS A 85 1.42 8.11 3.91
C CYS A 85 -0.06 7.85 3.55
N GLN A 86 -0.96 7.83 4.53
CA GLN A 86 -2.39 7.69 4.28
C GLN A 86 -2.94 8.87 3.48
N ALA A 87 -2.56 10.10 3.84
CA ALA A 87 -2.96 11.29 3.08
C ALA A 87 -2.45 11.22 1.62
N LEU A 88 -1.18 10.84 1.40
CA LEU A 88 -0.62 10.65 0.07
C LEU A 88 -1.36 9.57 -0.71
N ARG A 89 -1.71 8.46 -0.06
CA ARG A 89 -2.43 7.35 -0.66
C ARG A 89 -3.82 7.76 -1.13
N TRP A 90 -4.59 8.45 -0.29
CA TRP A 90 -5.89 8.99 -0.68
C TRP A 90 -5.79 10.05 -1.77
N TRP A 91 -4.75 10.87 -1.75
CA TRP A 91 -4.48 11.79 -2.85
C TRP A 91 -4.21 11.05 -4.16
N CYS A 92 -3.46 9.94 -4.14
CA CYS A 92 -3.28 9.09 -5.32
C CYS A 92 -4.60 8.52 -5.83
N ILE A 93 -5.43 7.95 -4.93
CA ILE A 93 -6.71 7.33 -5.25
C ILE A 93 -7.66 8.35 -5.89
N THR A 94 -7.82 9.51 -5.26
CA THR A 94 -8.73 10.56 -5.76
C THR A 94 -8.24 11.17 -7.08
N THR A 95 -6.91 11.32 -7.25
CA THR A 95 -6.34 11.85 -8.51
C THR A 95 -6.55 10.89 -9.68
N LEU A 96 -6.38 9.60 -9.48
CA LEU A 96 -6.63 8.59 -10.52
C LEU A 96 -8.11 8.31 -10.74
N GLY A 97 -8.95 8.52 -9.70
CA GLY A 97 -10.36 8.21 -9.80
C GLY A 97 -10.61 6.76 -10.26
N PRO A 98 -11.47 6.53 -11.27
CA PRO A 98 -11.79 5.18 -11.75
C PRO A 98 -10.61 4.39 -12.36
N HIS A 99 -9.50 5.08 -12.66
CA HIS A 99 -8.27 4.42 -13.14
C HIS A 99 -7.45 3.77 -12.03
N TRP A 100 -7.68 4.19 -10.77
CA TRP A 100 -7.00 3.59 -9.64
C TRP A 100 -7.49 2.16 -9.40
N ASN A 101 -6.55 1.23 -9.29
CA ASN A 101 -6.85 -0.16 -8.98
C ASN A 101 -5.73 -0.80 -8.17
N VAL A 102 -6.08 -1.75 -7.30
CA VAL A 102 -5.10 -2.59 -6.61
C VAL A 102 -4.43 -3.56 -7.60
N LEU A 103 -5.16 -3.99 -8.62
CA LEU A 103 -4.66 -4.81 -9.73
C LEU A 103 -4.02 -3.91 -10.80
N VAL A 104 -3.18 -4.49 -11.65
CA VAL A 104 -2.66 -3.80 -12.83
C VAL A 104 -3.67 -3.96 -13.97
N VAL A 105 -4.36 -2.87 -14.32
CA VAL A 105 -5.37 -2.86 -15.37
C VAL A 105 -4.97 -1.83 -16.42
N VAL A 106 -4.99 -2.24 -17.68
CA VAL A 106 -4.67 -1.38 -18.82
C VAL A 106 -5.91 -1.23 -19.69
N ILE A 107 -6.27 0.00 -20.01
CA ILE A 107 -7.37 0.33 -20.94
C ILE A 107 -6.74 0.87 -22.23
N PRO A 108 -6.92 0.20 -23.37
CA PRO A 108 -6.34 0.66 -24.64
C PRO A 108 -6.76 2.08 -25.02
N GLY A 109 -5.81 2.87 -25.50
CA GLY A 109 -6.07 4.25 -25.96
C GLY A 109 -6.27 5.28 -24.85
N MET A 110 -6.12 4.92 -23.58
CA MET A 110 -6.24 5.89 -22.47
C MET A 110 -4.92 6.61 -22.20
N THR A 111 -5.03 7.93 -22.02
CA THR A 111 -3.90 8.77 -21.63
C THR A 111 -3.54 8.60 -20.17
N LEU A 112 -2.23 8.58 -19.86
CA LEU A 112 -1.72 8.52 -18.49
C LEU A 112 -2.07 9.79 -17.72
N VAL A 113 -2.55 9.62 -16.49
CA VAL A 113 -2.80 10.74 -15.57
C VAL A 113 -1.47 11.32 -15.12
N ARG A 114 -1.28 12.63 -15.32
CA ARG A 114 -0.08 13.39 -14.95
C ARG A 114 -0.37 14.56 -14.00
N SER A 115 -1.48 14.48 -13.25
CA SER A 115 -1.90 15.48 -12.27
C SER A 115 -1.63 15.03 -10.84
N GLY A 116 -1.84 15.91 -9.86
CA GLY A 116 -1.64 15.63 -8.45
C GLY A 116 -0.22 15.10 -8.16
N PRO A 117 -0.08 14.04 -7.36
CA PRO A 117 1.22 13.47 -7.00
C PRO A 117 1.95 12.83 -8.21
N TYR A 118 1.21 12.46 -9.27
CA TYR A 118 1.76 11.85 -10.49
C TYR A 118 2.51 12.83 -11.39
N ARG A 119 2.45 14.14 -11.11
CA ARG A 119 3.27 15.12 -11.83
C ARG A 119 4.74 15.10 -11.36
N TRP A 120 5.00 14.64 -10.14
CA TRP A 120 6.36 14.60 -9.56
C TRP A 120 6.94 13.18 -9.51
N LEU A 121 6.09 12.18 -9.25
CA LEU A 121 6.49 10.78 -9.09
C LEU A 121 5.70 9.89 -10.04
N ARG A 122 6.36 8.91 -10.64
CA ARG A 122 5.67 7.90 -11.47
C ARG A 122 4.79 6.97 -10.63
N HIS A 123 5.25 6.63 -9.45
CA HIS A 123 4.60 5.65 -8.57
C HIS A 123 4.48 6.19 -7.12
N PRO A 124 3.75 7.29 -6.88
CA PRO A 124 3.67 7.90 -5.55
C PRO A 124 2.99 6.98 -4.53
N ASN A 125 2.03 6.16 -4.96
CA ASN A 125 1.39 5.18 -4.09
C ASN A 125 2.37 4.09 -3.59
N TYR A 126 3.39 3.74 -4.36
CA TYR A 126 4.40 2.77 -3.91
C TYR A 126 5.37 3.38 -2.89
N VAL A 127 5.64 4.67 -2.99
CA VAL A 127 6.37 5.40 -1.94
C VAL A 127 5.58 5.34 -0.63
N ALA A 128 4.27 5.62 -0.67
CA ALA A 128 3.42 5.51 0.51
C ALA A 128 3.47 4.10 1.12
N VAL A 129 3.36 3.04 0.30
CA VAL A 129 3.42 1.64 0.76
C VAL A 129 4.75 1.31 1.44
N VAL A 130 5.88 1.70 0.86
CA VAL A 130 7.21 1.41 1.42
C VAL A 130 7.40 2.14 2.75
N VAL A 131 7.09 3.42 2.79
CA VAL A 131 7.28 4.25 4.00
C VAL A 131 6.31 3.83 5.11
N GLU A 132 5.05 3.59 4.78
CA GLU A 132 4.04 3.11 5.74
C GLU A 132 4.41 1.74 6.33
N GLY A 133 4.94 0.84 5.50
CA GLY A 133 5.37 -0.50 5.94
C GLY A 133 6.53 -0.49 6.92
N VAL A 134 7.29 0.60 6.97
CA VAL A 134 8.32 0.85 7.99
C VAL A 134 7.74 1.61 9.18
N ALA A 135 6.95 2.65 8.92
CA ALA A 135 6.42 3.54 9.95
C ALA A 135 5.44 2.84 10.91
N LEU A 136 4.51 2.03 10.38
CA LEU A 136 3.52 1.34 11.21
C LEU A 136 4.14 0.42 12.26
N PRO A 137 5.04 -0.53 11.93
CA PRO A 137 5.62 -1.39 12.96
C PRO A 137 6.59 -0.64 13.87
N LEU A 138 7.39 0.31 13.36
CA LEU A 138 8.32 1.08 14.17
C LEU A 138 7.65 2.02 15.17
N MET A 139 6.38 2.37 14.97
CA MET A 139 5.60 3.17 15.91
C MET A 139 5.61 2.57 17.34
N HIS A 140 5.63 1.27 17.45
CA HIS A 140 5.69 0.55 18.73
C HIS A 140 6.91 -0.40 18.83
N GLY A 141 7.98 -0.09 18.09
CA GLY A 141 9.25 -0.80 18.17
C GLY A 141 9.27 -2.22 17.58
N ALA A 142 8.33 -2.55 16.69
CA ALA A 142 8.29 -3.84 15.99
C ALA A 142 9.26 -3.86 14.79
N TRP A 143 10.56 -3.77 15.08
CA TRP A 143 11.60 -3.63 14.05
C TRP A 143 11.84 -4.91 13.25
N LEU A 144 11.58 -6.11 13.82
CA LEU A 144 11.69 -7.37 13.08
C LEU A 144 10.65 -7.41 11.96
N THR A 145 9.41 -7.04 12.26
CA THR A 145 8.33 -6.96 11.28
C THR A 145 8.64 -5.90 10.21
N ALA A 146 9.17 -4.74 10.61
CA ALA A 146 9.58 -3.69 9.66
C ALA A 146 10.66 -4.20 8.70
N LEU A 147 11.68 -4.87 9.20
CA LEU A 147 12.78 -5.44 8.40
C LEU A 147 12.27 -6.52 7.44
N LEU A 148 11.52 -7.49 7.96
CA LEU A 148 10.98 -8.60 7.17
C LEU A 148 10.05 -8.08 6.06
N PHE A 149 9.14 -7.17 6.40
CA PHE A 149 8.28 -6.53 5.42
C PHE A 149 9.09 -5.81 4.34
N THR A 150 10.08 -5.01 4.72
CA THR A 150 10.89 -4.23 3.78
C THR A 150 11.55 -5.14 2.75
N VAL A 151 12.17 -6.24 3.19
CA VAL A 151 12.85 -7.20 2.31
C VAL A 151 11.86 -7.88 1.37
N LEU A 152 10.77 -8.44 1.92
CA LEU A 152 9.77 -9.16 1.13
C LEU A 152 9.03 -8.23 0.15
N ASN A 153 8.65 -7.05 0.63
CA ASN A 153 7.94 -6.07 -0.19
C ASN A 153 8.82 -5.51 -1.32
N ALA A 154 10.14 -5.35 -1.11
CA ALA A 154 11.06 -4.93 -2.17
C ALA A 154 11.04 -5.92 -3.35
N GLY A 155 11.03 -7.22 -3.08
CA GLY A 155 10.89 -8.26 -4.10
C GLY A 155 9.56 -8.17 -4.86
N VAL A 156 8.45 -8.17 -4.12
CA VAL A 156 7.09 -8.11 -4.70
C VAL A 156 6.89 -6.82 -5.51
N LEU A 157 7.33 -5.68 -4.95
CA LEU A 157 7.19 -4.37 -5.58
C LEU A 157 8.04 -4.24 -6.85
N THR A 158 9.23 -4.81 -6.86
CA THR A 158 10.09 -4.84 -8.06
C THR A 158 9.41 -5.58 -9.21
N VAL A 159 8.83 -6.75 -8.94
CA VAL A 159 8.07 -7.51 -9.94
C VAL A 159 6.88 -6.71 -10.44
N ARG A 160 6.12 -6.10 -9.53
CA ARG A 160 4.94 -5.30 -9.84
C ARG A 160 5.28 -4.09 -10.72
N ILE A 161 6.28 -3.28 -10.34
CA ILE A 161 6.70 -2.09 -11.10
C ILE A 161 7.16 -2.46 -12.50
N ARG A 162 7.97 -3.51 -12.63
CA ARG A 162 8.45 -3.99 -13.95
C ARG A 162 7.27 -4.39 -14.84
N CYS A 163 6.31 -5.07 -14.28
CA CYS A 163 5.15 -5.51 -15.02
C CYS A 163 4.25 -4.34 -15.44
N GLU A 164 3.93 -3.44 -14.50
CA GLU A 164 3.12 -2.25 -14.78
C GLU A 164 3.78 -1.37 -15.84
N ASN A 165 5.09 -1.14 -15.75
CA ASN A 165 5.82 -0.34 -16.75
C ASN A 165 5.79 -0.97 -18.14
N ARG A 166 5.90 -2.31 -18.25
CA ARG A 166 5.77 -3.01 -19.54
C ARG A 166 4.36 -2.87 -20.12
N ALA A 167 3.34 -3.09 -19.29
CA ALA A 167 1.95 -2.99 -19.69
C ALA A 167 1.58 -1.59 -20.18
N LEU A 168 2.05 -0.55 -19.49
CA LEU A 168 1.81 0.84 -19.88
C LEU A 168 2.56 1.22 -21.16
N ALA A 169 3.78 0.70 -21.38
CA ALA A 169 4.53 0.93 -22.61
C ALA A 169 3.82 0.32 -23.83
N THR A 170 3.25 -0.89 -23.69
CA THR A 170 2.49 -1.56 -24.77
C THR A 170 1.15 -0.85 -25.07
N ALA A 171 0.54 -0.23 -24.08
CA ALA A 171 -0.73 0.47 -24.26
C ALA A 171 -0.57 1.87 -24.92
N ALA A 172 0.64 2.44 -24.86
CA ALA A 172 0.97 3.73 -25.43
C ALA A 172 1.50 3.65 -26.87
N ALA A 173 1.80 2.43 -27.37
CA ALA A 173 2.24 2.13 -28.74
C ALA A 173 1.04 1.87 -29.66
#